data_77776f3eb2111d635e98db62fa763bfe
#
_entry.id   77776f3eb2111d635e98db62fa763bfe
#
_cell.length_a   1.000
_cell.length_b   1.000
_cell.length_c   1.000
_cell.angle_alpha   90.00
_cell.angle_beta   90.00
_cell.angle_gamma   90.00
#
_symmetry.space_group_name_H-M   'P 1'
#
loop_
_entity.id
_entity.type
_entity.pdbx_description
1 polymer ?
#
loop_
_entity_poly.entity_id
_entity_poly.type
_entity_poly.pdbx_seq_one_letter_code
_entity_poly.pdbx_strand_id
1 'polypeptide(L)'
;MDAANARGSRVLFFGRHCRLSAVPLRALIDAGANLVGVVVPAPPRPGPHATPIRRREPRRGPKLPLAGKAHGPALDSLAAEVAAPMFEVTDLRATATRHALAETAPDVIAVSCFPLWIPPEVRSLATRGAVNVHPSLLPRHRGPDPLFWVYRCGDTHTGVTVHLLTDRLDAGDIVAQRTIPVEPGLPGDVLEARCAEVGADLLVQVVAQAAIGALRPRPQPTTGASYEGWPEDDDLKIDPEWTCTRAWHFARGILPLGYQPWFTDGRRTFIISHVTGVRPGIFVGELVQRGPRGAAIQLADGVLDAEITEGGNDR
;
A
#
# COMPACT_ATOMS: atom_id res chain seq x y z
N MET A 1 -0.16 20.76 -18.71
CA MET A 1 0.04 19.66 -19.69
C MET A 1 -1.24 18.86 -19.71
N ASP A 2 -1.93 18.89 -20.86
CA ASP A 2 -3.31 18.43 -20.97
C ASP A 2 -3.48 16.93 -20.64
N ALA A 3 -4.50 16.63 -19.83
CA ALA A 3 -4.99 15.27 -19.53
C ALA A 3 -5.48 14.50 -20.81
N ALA A 4 -5.38 15.12 -21.98
CA ALA A 4 -5.89 14.59 -23.26
C ALA A 4 -5.11 13.37 -23.79
N ASN A 5 -3.91 13.07 -23.32
CA ASN A 5 -3.03 12.06 -23.94
C ASN A 5 -3.11 10.66 -23.35
N ALA A 6 -3.81 10.42 -22.23
CA ALA A 6 -4.10 9.06 -21.76
C ALA A 6 -5.19 8.37 -22.61
N ARG A 7 -5.95 9.14 -23.39
CA ARG A 7 -7.04 8.64 -24.23
C ARG A 7 -6.54 7.64 -25.26
N GLY A 8 -7.12 6.45 -25.22
CA GLY A 8 -6.87 5.39 -26.20
C GLY A 8 -5.75 4.41 -25.85
N SER A 9 -4.88 4.69 -24.85
CA SER A 9 -3.90 3.71 -24.41
C SER A 9 -4.57 2.51 -23.77
N ARG A 10 -4.23 1.31 -24.21
CA ARG A 10 -4.75 0.04 -23.70
C ARG A 10 -4.05 -0.28 -22.39
N VAL A 11 -4.74 -0.09 -21.26
CA VAL A 11 -4.17 -0.30 -19.93
C VAL A 11 -4.69 -1.59 -19.34
N LEU A 12 -3.78 -2.50 -18.97
CA LEU A 12 -4.06 -3.66 -18.13
C LEU A 12 -3.66 -3.31 -16.69
N PHE A 13 -4.65 -3.21 -15.81
CA PHE A 13 -4.44 -2.78 -14.43
C PHE A 13 -4.34 -3.97 -13.48
N PHE A 14 -3.31 -3.99 -12.63
CA PHE A 14 -3.12 -4.98 -11.57
C PHE A 14 -3.32 -4.33 -10.20
N GLY A 15 -4.22 -4.87 -9.38
CA GLY A 15 -4.48 -4.34 -8.06
C GLY A 15 -5.20 -5.32 -7.13
N ARG A 16 -5.46 -4.88 -5.91
CA ARG A 16 -6.33 -5.58 -4.96
C ARG A 16 -7.41 -4.63 -4.44
N HIS A 17 -8.43 -5.16 -3.76
CA HIS A 17 -9.51 -4.36 -3.18
C HIS A 17 -9.02 -3.54 -1.99
N CYS A 18 -8.36 -2.41 -2.26
CA CYS A 18 -7.90 -1.42 -1.27
C CYS A 18 -7.87 -0.02 -1.90
N ARG A 19 -7.72 1.01 -1.06
CA ARG A 19 -7.67 2.40 -1.48
C ARG A 19 -6.51 2.68 -2.44
N LEU A 20 -5.32 2.15 -2.16
CA LEU A 20 -4.13 2.33 -3.00
C LEU A 20 -4.28 1.76 -4.42
N SER A 21 -5.25 0.86 -4.68
CA SER A 21 -5.58 0.41 -6.03
C SER A 21 -6.80 1.14 -6.60
N ALA A 22 -7.84 1.36 -5.78
CA ALA A 22 -9.11 1.90 -6.26
C ALA A 22 -9.00 3.36 -6.73
N VAL A 23 -8.25 4.20 -6.01
CA VAL A 23 -8.09 5.62 -6.35
C VAL A 23 -7.29 5.80 -7.65
N PRO A 24 -6.12 5.16 -7.85
CA PRO A 24 -5.41 5.19 -9.13
C PRO A 24 -6.24 4.63 -10.30
N LEU A 25 -6.97 3.53 -10.09
CA LEU A 25 -7.83 2.98 -11.15
C LEU A 25 -8.95 3.95 -11.54
N ARG A 26 -9.61 4.59 -10.57
CA ARG A 26 -10.62 5.64 -10.82
C ARG A 26 -10.02 6.75 -11.66
N ALA A 27 -8.86 7.27 -11.29
CA ALA A 27 -8.20 8.34 -12.00
C ALA A 27 -7.85 7.99 -13.45
N LEU A 28 -7.42 6.75 -13.72
CA LEU A 28 -7.19 6.28 -15.09
C LEU A 28 -8.47 6.26 -15.91
N ILE A 29 -9.60 5.81 -15.33
CA ILE A 29 -10.92 5.80 -15.97
C ILE A 29 -11.36 7.24 -16.29
N ASP A 30 -11.27 8.13 -15.32
CA ASP A 30 -11.67 9.54 -15.46
C ASP A 30 -10.80 10.28 -16.48
N ALA A 31 -9.52 9.89 -16.61
CA ALA A 31 -8.61 10.40 -17.66
C ALA A 31 -8.87 9.80 -19.06
N GLY A 32 -9.84 8.88 -19.18
CA GLY A 32 -10.23 8.26 -20.45
C GLY A 32 -9.28 7.20 -20.98
N ALA A 33 -8.48 6.56 -20.09
CA ALA A 33 -7.68 5.40 -20.46
C ALA A 33 -8.57 4.23 -20.92
N ASN A 34 -8.15 3.53 -21.97
CA ASN A 34 -8.85 2.31 -22.43
C ASN A 34 -8.45 1.14 -21.56
N LEU A 35 -9.26 0.87 -20.54
CA LEU A 35 -9.01 -0.24 -19.60
C LEU A 35 -9.36 -1.57 -20.26
N VAL A 36 -8.34 -2.34 -20.65
CA VAL A 36 -8.51 -3.64 -21.35
C VAL A 36 -8.65 -4.81 -20.39
N GLY A 37 -8.47 -4.60 -19.10
CA GLY A 37 -8.73 -5.57 -18.04
C GLY A 37 -8.24 -5.12 -16.69
N VAL A 38 -8.81 -5.71 -15.63
CA VAL A 38 -8.38 -5.55 -14.25
C VAL A 38 -8.01 -6.92 -13.69
N VAL A 39 -6.78 -7.06 -13.24
CA VAL A 39 -6.23 -8.30 -12.67
C VAL A 39 -6.19 -8.18 -11.15
N VAL A 40 -6.82 -9.13 -10.48
CA VAL A 40 -6.85 -9.21 -9.02
C VAL A 40 -6.30 -10.56 -8.55
N PRO A 41 -5.63 -10.62 -7.38
CA PRO A 41 -5.21 -11.89 -6.82
C PRO A 41 -6.44 -12.69 -6.37
N ALA A 42 -6.40 -13.99 -6.57
CA ALA A 42 -7.38 -14.92 -6.04
C ALA A 42 -6.71 -15.87 -5.03
N PRO A 43 -7.44 -16.31 -3.99
CA PRO A 43 -6.92 -17.32 -3.09
C PRO A 43 -6.68 -18.63 -3.86
N PRO A 44 -5.63 -19.41 -3.49
CA PRO A 44 -5.42 -20.73 -4.04
C PRO A 44 -6.68 -21.59 -3.88
N ARG A 45 -7.13 -22.21 -4.96
CA ARG A 45 -8.27 -23.13 -4.92
C ARG A 45 -7.74 -24.55 -4.80
N PRO A 46 -8.15 -25.32 -3.78
CA PRO A 46 -7.78 -26.72 -3.69
C PRO A 46 -8.50 -27.52 -4.78
N GLY A 47 -7.76 -28.47 -5.40
CA GLY A 47 -8.34 -29.45 -6.34
C GLY A 47 -7.56 -29.57 -7.64
N PRO A 48 -7.68 -30.73 -8.32
CA PRO A 48 -6.92 -31.03 -9.54
C PRO A 48 -7.33 -30.20 -10.78
N HIS A 49 -8.38 -29.39 -10.69
CA HIS A 49 -8.86 -28.50 -11.75
C HIS A 49 -8.75 -27.01 -11.42
N ALA A 50 -7.86 -26.64 -10.48
CA ALA A 50 -7.61 -25.26 -10.15
C ALA A 50 -7.01 -24.53 -11.37
N THR A 51 -7.77 -23.64 -11.99
CA THR A 51 -7.28 -22.83 -13.10
C THR A 51 -6.43 -21.68 -12.55
N PRO A 52 -5.23 -21.43 -13.13
CA PRO A 52 -4.34 -20.38 -12.65
C PRO A 52 -4.89 -18.97 -12.90
N ILE A 53 -5.86 -18.86 -13.81
CA ILE A 53 -6.56 -17.63 -14.13
C ILE A 53 -8.03 -17.91 -14.43
N ARG A 54 -8.89 -16.98 -14.03
CA ARG A 54 -10.31 -16.98 -14.41
C ARG A 54 -10.71 -15.60 -14.89
N ARG A 55 -11.10 -15.49 -16.15
CA ARG A 55 -11.78 -14.31 -16.67
C ARG A 55 -13.24 -14.33 -16.20
N ARG A 56 -13.74 -13.19 -15.78
CA ARG A 56 -15.14 -12.97 -15.41
C ARG A 56 -15.60 -11.56 -15.74
N GLU A 57 -16.89 -11.41 -15.88
CA GLU A 57 -17.49 -10.08 -15.93
C GLU A 57 -17.41 -9.41 -14.54
N PRO A 58 -17.20 -8.10 -14.51
CA PRO A 58 -17.17 -7.34 -13.27
C PRO A 58 -18.56 -7.31 -12.62
N ARG A 59 -18.60 -7.36 -11.30
CA ARG A 59 -19.86 -7.31 -10.53
C ARG A 59 -20.17 -5.86 -10.19
N ARG A 60 -21.39 -5.42 -10.52
CA ARG A 60 -21.88 -4.15 -9.98
C ARG A 60 -22.14 -4.35 -8.50
N GLY A 61 -21.39 -3.61 -7.67
CA GLY A 61 -21.59 -3.62 -6.22
C GLY A 61 -22.96 -3.06 -5.81
N PRO A 62 -23.42 -3.32 -4.58
CA PRO A 62 -24.62 -2.69 -4.05
C PRO A 62 -24.47 -1.17 -4.08
N LYS A 63 -25.55 -0.47 -4.45
CA LYS A 63 -25.56 1.01 -4.51
C LYS A 63 -25.46 1.69 -3.15
N LEU A 64 -25.61 0.93 -2.06
CA LEU A 64 -25.48 1.41 -0.68
C LEU A 64 -24.20 0.85 -0.08
N PRO A 65 -23.35 1.70 0.56
CA PRO A 65 -22.22 1.20 1.33
C PRO A 65 -22.75 0.36 2.49
N LEU A 66 -22.35 -0.91 2.53
CA LEU A 66 -22.53 -1.73 3.72
C LEU A 66 -21.76 -1.07 4.87
N ALA A 67 -22.39 -0.95 6.04
CA ALA A 67 -21.77 -0.43 7.25
C ALA A 67 -20.58 -1.33 7.63
N GLY A 68 -19.38 -0.91 7.29
CA GLY A 68 -18.10 -1.56 7.51
C GLY A 68 -17.02 -0.71 6.86
N LYS A 69 -15.78 -0.84 7.27
CA LYS A 69 -14.65 -0.03 6.78
C LYS A 69 -14.58 -0.08 5.23
N ALA A 70 -15.33 0.78 4.56
CA ALA A 70 -15.39 0.87 3.11
C ALA A 70 -14.12 1.58 2.63
N HIS A 71 -13.17 0.82 2.15
CA HIS A 71 -11.93 1.31 1.55
C HIS A 71 -12.20 1.68 0.07
N GLY A 72 -12.98 2.73 -0.20
CA GLY A 72 -13.26 3.19 -1.56
C GLY A 72 -14.16 2.26 -2.39
N PRO A 73 -14.48 2.62 -3.64
CA PRO A 73 -15.23 1.77 -4.54
C PRO A 73 -14.46 0.47 -4.82
N ALA A 74 -15.16 -0.66 -4.82
CA ALA A 74 -14.57 -1.94 -5.17
C ALA A 74 -14.05 -1.91 -6.63
N LEU A 75 -12.91 -2.54 -6.92
CA LEU A 75 -12.37 -2.58 -8.29
C LEU A 75 -13.38 -3.15 -9.30
N ASP A 76 -14.22 -4.08 -8.85
CA ASP A 76 -15.34 -4.61 -9.65
C ASP A 76 -16.29 -3.53 -10.14
N SER A 77 -16.70 -2.61 -9.26
CA SER A 77 -17.63 -1.54 -9.63
C SER A 77 -16.99 -0.59 -10.64
N LEU A 78 -15.71 -0.26 -10.46
CA LEU A 78 -14.94 0.57 -11.38
C LEU A 78 -14.79 -0.09 -12.76
N ALA A 79 -14.42 -1.37 -12.79
CA ALA A 79 -14.32 -2.14 -14.02
C ALA A 79 -15.68 -2.25 -14.75
N ALA A 80 -16.78 -2.39 -14.00
CA ALA A 80 -18.13 -2.47 -14.56
C ALA A 80 -18.60 -1.17 -15.23
N GLU A 81 -18.14 -0.02 -14.75
CA GLU A 81 -18.47 1.30 -15.35
C GLU A 81 -17.98 1.43 -16.79
N VAL A 82 -16.84 0.80 -17.09
CA VAL A 82 -16.18 0.87 -18.41
C VAL A 82 -16.22 -0.47 -19.14
N ALA A 83 -17.01 -1.44 -18.66
CA ALA A 83 -17.15 -2.78 -19.21
C ALA A 83 -15.81 -3.54 -19.37
N ALA A 84 -14.82 -3.26 -18.52
CA ALA A 84 -13.53 -3.93 -18.55
C ALA A 84 -13.62 -5.32 -17.90
N PRO A 85 -13.09 -6.39 -18.51
CA PRO A 85 -13.11 -7.72 -17.92
C PRO A 85 -12.24 -7.80 -16.66
N MET A 86 -12.64 -8.64 -15.72
CA MET A 86 -11.86 -8.97 -14.53
C MET A 86 -11.13 -10.30 -14.72
N PHE A 87 -9.89 -10.36 -14.24
CA PHE A 87 -9.07 -11.57 -14.21
C PHE A 87 -8.69 -11.89 -12.76
N GLU A 88 -9.17 -13.00 -12.24
CA GLU A 88 -8.74 -13.54 -10.95
C GLU A 88 -7.57 -14.47 -11.18
N VAL A 89 -6.39 -14.19 -10.59
CA VAL A 89 -5.15 -14.95 -10.83
C VAL A 89 -4.61 -15.56 -9.54
N THR A 90 -4.15 -16.80 -9.62
CA THR A 90 -3.43 -17.50 -8.56
C THR A 90 -1.98 -17.75 -8.92
N ASP A 91 -1.66 -17.81 -10.22
CA ASP A 91 -0.31 -18.03 -10.73
C ASP A 91 -0.08 -17.25 -12.03
N LEU A 92 0.81 -16.26 -11.98
CA LEU A 92 1.20 -15.45 -13.14
C LEU A 92 2.25 -16.12 -14.04
N ARG A 93 2.90 -17.19 -13.57
CA ARG A 93 3.89 -17.95 -14.36
C ARG A 93 3.26 -18.98 -15.29
N ALA A 94 2.01 -19.35 -15.02
CA ALA A 94 1.29 -20.34 -15.82
C ALA A 94 1.10 -19.85 -17.26
N THR A 95 1.32 -20.75 -18.21
CA THR A 95 1.15 -20.46 -19.65
C THR A 95 -0.26 -19.99 -19.97
N ALA A 96 -1.29 -20.62 -19.36
CA ALA A 96 -2.68 -20.22 -19.55
C ALA A 96 -2.93 -18.76 -19.09
N THR A 97 -2.31 -18.32 -17.99
CA THR A 97 -2.41 -16.93 -17.51
C THR A 97 -1.79 -15.98 -18.52
N ARG A 98 -0.59 -16.28 -18.98
CA ARG A 98 0.11 -15.44 -19.97
C ARG A 98 -0.71 -15.32 -21.26
N HIS A 99 -1.27 -16.41 -21.79
CA HIS A 99 -2.09 -16.39 -23.00
C HIS A 99 -3.34 -15.54 -22.81
N ALA A 100 -4.09 -15.73 -21.72
CA ALA A 100 -5.31 -14.98 -21.45
C ALA A 100 -5.05 -13.46 -21.28
N LEU A 101 -3.92 -13.09 -20.67
CA LEU A 101 -3.52 -11.67 -20.54
C LEU A 101 -2.99 -11.11 -21.87
N ALA A 102 -2.30 -11.91 -22.69
CA ALA A 102 -1.84 -11.49 -24.01
C ALA A 102 -2.97 -11.13 -24.97
N GLU A 103 -4.12 -11.79 -24.88
CA GLU A 103 -5.31 -11.46 -25.66
C GLU A 103 -5.83 -10.04 -25.40
N THR A 104 -5.52 -9.47 -24.24
CA THR A 104 -5.87 -8.09 -23.93
C THR A 104 -5.01 -7.07 -24.67
N ALA A 105 -3.89 -7.48 -25.28
CA ALA A 105 -2.94 -6.68 -26.04
C ALA A 105 -2.67 -5.30 -25.41
N PRO A 106 -2.12 -5.23 -24.17
CA PRO A 106 -1.96 -3.96 -23.46
C PRO A 106 -0.82 -3.12 -24.04
N ASP A 107 -1.02 -1.81 -24.10
CA ASP A 107 0.08 -0.87 -24.32
C ASP A 107 0.88 -0.68 -23.04
N VAL A 108 0.18 -0.56 -21.91
CA VAL A 108 0.77 -0.32 -20.59
C VAL A 108 0.20 -1.33 -19.59
N ILE A 109 1.08 -1.90 -18.79
CA ILE A 109 0.70 -2.57 -17.54
C ILE A 109 0.90 -1.58 -16.40
N ALA A 110 -0.18 -1.27 -15.68
CA ALA A 110 -0.18 -0.41 -14.50
C ALA A 110 -0.46 -1.25 -13.25
N VAL A 111 0.42 -1.19 -12.26
CA VAL A 111 0.33 -1.97 -11.02
C VAL A 111 0.18 -1.02 -9.84
N SER A 112 -0.73 -1.32 -8.93
CA SER A 112 -0.86 -0.62 -7.67
C SER A 112 -1.35 -1.57 -6.57
N CYS A 113 -0.52 -1.75 -5.53
CA CYS A 113 -0.86 -2.62 -4.39
C CYS A 113 -1.23 -4.06 -4.79
N PHE A 114 -0.45 -4.68 -5.68
CA PHE A 114 -0.67 -6.06 -6.13
C PHE A 114 0.35 -7.00 -5.46
N PRO A 115 -0.09 -8.08 -4.78
CA PRO A 115 0.77 -8.86 -3.89
C PRO A 115 1.65 -9.92 -4.58
N LEU A 116 1.42 -10.20 -5.86
CA LEU A 116 2.18 -11.23 -6.56
C LEU A 116 3.26 -10.59 -7.43
N TRP A 117 4.44 -11.24 -7.46
CA TRP A 117 5.51 -10.84 -8.38
C TRP A 117 5.09 -11.06 -9.83
N ILE A 118 5.27 -10.04 -10.67
CA ILE A 118 4.89 -10.07 -12.08
C ILE A 118 6.09 -10.51 -12.91
N PRO A 119 6.05 -11.71 -13.52
CA PRO A 119 7.17 -12.29 -14.25
C PRO A 119 7.48 -11.53 -15.56
N PRO A 120 8.72 -11.65 -16.09
CA PRO A 120 9.13 -10.97 -17.31
C PRO A 120 8.21 -11.24 -18.49
N GLU A 121 7.68 -12.45 -18.61
CA GLU A 121 6.80 -12.88 -19.69
C GLU A 121 5.43 -12.19 -19.66
N VAL A 122 4.99 -11.73 -18.48
CA VAL A 122 3.78 -10.93 -18.34
C VAL A 122 4.08 -9.45 -18.53
N ARG A 123 5.20 -8.95 -17.97
CA ARG A 123 5.60 -7.54 -18.14
C ARG A 123 5.85 -7.19 -19.61
N SER A 124 6.42 -8.12 -20.38
CA SER A 124 6.70 -7.94 -21.81
C SER A 124 5.46 -7.93 -22.70
N LEU A 125 4.27 -8.24 -22.19
CA LEU A 125 3.02 -8.07 -22.93
C LEU A 125 2.71 -6.59 -23.19
N ALA A 126 3.20 -5.68 -22.35
CA ALA A 126 2.99 -4.26 -22.50
C ALA A 126 4.02 -3.68 -23.49
N THR A 127 3.55 -3.14 -24.61
CA THR A 127 4.41 -2.61 -25.69
C THR A 127 5.11 -1.29 -25.31
N ARG A 128 4.59 -0.57 -24.31
CA ARG A 128 5.05 0.77 -23.88
C ARG A 128 5.55 0.80 -22.44
N GLY A 129 5.54 -0.33 -21.74
CA GLY A 129 6.13 -0.49 -20.42
C GLY A 129 5.16 -0.98 -19.35
N ALA A 130 5.76 -1.54 -18.31
CA ALA A 130 5.07 -2.01 -17.12
C ALA A 130 5.56 -1.21 -15.92
N VAL A 131 4.65 -0.55 -15.20
CA VAL A 131 4.95 0.37 -14.10
C VAL A 131 4.23 -0.03 -12.82
N ASN A 132 4.83 0.29 -11.67
CA ASN A 132 4.23 0.11 -10.35
C ASN A 132 4.15 1.45 -9.61
N VAL A 133 3.02 1.67 -8.93
CA VAL A 133 2.82 2.77 -7.99
C VAL A 133 3.19 2.26 -6.61
N HIS A 134 4.28 2.79 -6.06
CA HIS A 134 4.83 2.38 -4.76
C HIS A 134 4.74 3.53 -3.75
N PRO A 135 4.08 3.37 -2.59
CA PRO A 135 3.85 4.45 -1.64
C PRO A 135 5.05 4.70 -0.72
N SER A 136 6.22 4.95 -1.33
CA SER A 136 7.43 5.43 -0.66
C SER A 136 8.27 6.31 -1.57
N LEU A 137 9.25 7.00 -0.98
CA LEU A 137 10.33 7.69 -1.72
C LEU A 137 11.45 6.70 -2.06
N LEU A 138 11.28 5.90 -3.12
CA LEU A 138 12.34 5.00 -3.57
C LEU A 138 13.65 5.76 -3.79
N PRO A 139 14.79 5.19 -3.38
CA PRO A 139 15.03 3.79 -3.07
C PRO A 139 14.77 3.37 -1.60
N ARG A 140 14.25 4.25 -0.74
CA ARG A 140 13.86 3.88 0.63
C ARG A 140 12.56 3.10 0.65
N HIS A 141 12.45 2.17 1.60
CA HIS A 141 11.25 1.38 1.86
C HIS A 141 10.76 0.62 0.62
N ARG A 142 11.67 -0.06 -0.08
CA ARG A 142 11.28 -1.13 -1.01
C ARG A 142 10.65 -2.25 -0.21
N GLY A 143 9.68 -2.95 -0.77
CA GLY A 143 9.05 -4.09 -0.11
C GLY A 143 7.54 -3.94 0.07
N PRO A 144 6.91 -4.90 0.78
CA PRO A 144 5.46 -5.07 0.73
C PRO A 144 4.64 -4.04 1.51
N ASP A 145 5.18 -3.42 2.55
CA ASP A 145 4.42 -2.50 3.41
C ASP A 145 5.19 -1.22 3.80
N PRO A 146 5.49 -0.35 2.82
CA PRO A 146 6.30 0.84 3.06
C PRO A 146 5.68 1.83 4.05
N LEU A 147 4.34 1.92 4.15
CA LEU A 147 3.70 2.87 5.07
C LEU A 147 3.93 2.50 6.54
N PHE A 148 3.95 1.21 6.88
CA PHE A 148 4.33 0.76 8.21
C PHE A 148 5.76 1.22 8.56
N TRP A 149 6.69 1.01 7.64
CA TRP A 149 8.11 1.31 7.86
C TRP A 149 8.41 2.81 7.95
N VAL A 150 7.65 3.65 7.26
CA VAL A 150 7.69 5.12 7.45
C VAL A 150 7.45 5.48 8.92
N TYR A 151 6.41 4.90 9.54
CA TYR A 151 6.14 5.13 10.96
C TYR A 151 7.17 4.45 11.87
N ARG A 152 7.58 3.22 11.55
CA ARG A 152 8.57 2.48 12.34
C ARG A 152 9.92 3.20 12.37
N CYS A 153 10.35 3.79 11.27
CA CYS A 153 11.59 4.58 11.18
C CYS A 153 11.43 6.00 11.74
N GLY A 154 10.21 6.49 11.93
CA GLY A 154 9.93 7.86 12.38
C GLY A 154 10.28 8.90 11.31
N ASP A 155 10.05 8.56 10.05
CA ASP A 155 10.31 9.46 8.93
C ASP A 155 9.37 10.67 8.97
N THR A 156 9.91 11.86 8.74
CA THR A 156 9.12 13.11 8.66
C THR A 156 8.61 13.40 7.25
N HIS A 157 9.04 12.62 6.27
CA HIS A 157 8.62 12.70 4.88
C HIS A 157 8.57 11.30 4.29
N THR A 158 7.59 11.07 3.46
CA THR A 158 7.50 9.94 2.54
C THR A 158 7.10 10.44 1.17
N GLY A 159 6.53 9.59 0.34
CA GLY A 159 6.02 9.99 -0.96
C GLY A 159 5.45 8.82 -1.73
N VAL A 160 5.28 9.06 -3.02
CA VAL A 160 4.90 8.02 -3.96
C VAL A 160 5.86 8.04 -5.14
N THR A 161 6.25 6.86 -5.55
CA THR A 161 7.11 6.62 -6.72
C THR A 161 6.37 5.76 -7.73
N VAL A 162 6.32 6.20 -8.98
CA VAL A 162 5.99 5.34 -10.12
C VAL A 162 7.31 4.92 -10.76
N HIS A 163 7.56 3.61 -10.82
CA HIS A 163 8.79 3.04 -11.33
C HIS A 163 8.52 1.91 -12.33
N LEU A 164 9.49 1.60 -13.18
CA LEU A 164 9.43 0.46 -14.08
C LEU A 164 9.51 -0.85 -13.28
N LEU A 165 8.76 -1.87 -13.71
CA LEU A 165 8.90 -3.22 -13.17
C LEU A 165 10.16 -3.87 -13.70
N THR A 166 10.92 -4.53 -12.82
CA THR A 166 12.14 -5.30 -13.14
C THR A 166 12.10 -6.66 -12.44
N ASP A 167 13.15 -7.46 -12.59
CA ASP A 167 13.27 -8.74 -11.88
C ASP A 167 13.50 -8.57 -10.38
N ARG A 168 14.05 -7.41 -9.98
CA ARG A 168 14.25 -7.05 -8.57
C ARG A 168 13.07 -6.22 -8.11
N LEU A 169 12.45 -6.64 -7.00
CA LEU A 169 11.30 -5.94 -6.41
C LEU A 169 11.66 -4.48 -6.11
N ASP A 170 10.78 -3.58 -6.52
CA ASP A 170 10.82 -2.13 -6.31
C ASP A 170 12.15 -1.44 -6.66
N ALA A 171 13.00 -2.08 -7.46
CA ALA A 171 14.34 -1.59 -7.82
C ALA A 171 14.45 -1.03 -9.25
N GLY A 172 13.34 -0.99 -9.99
CA GLY A 172 13.33 -0.45 -11.35
C GLY A 172 13.46 1.07 -11.39
N ASP A 173 13.81 1.59 -12.54
CA ASP A 173 14.03 3.02 -12.75
C ASP A 173 12.81 3.85 -12.41
N ILE A 174 13.03 4.98 -11.75
CA ILE A 174 11.98 5.93 -11.37
C ILE A 174 11.51 6.69 -12.61
N VAL A 175 10.21 6.65 -12.86
CA VAL A 175 9.56 7.44 -13.93
C VAL A 175 9.01 8.75 -13.38
N ALA A 176 8.34 8.70 -12.22
CA ALA A 176 7.81 9.86 -11.54
C ALA A 176 7.86 9.67 -10.02
N GLN A 177 8.01 10.75 -9.28
CA GLN A 177 8.08 10.70 -7.82
C GLN A 177 7.61 12.00 -7.22
N ARG A 178 6.87 11.95 -6.10
CA ARG A 178 6.41 13.13 -5.36
C ARG A 178 6.52 12.90 -3.87
N THR A 179 7.07 13.87 -3.16
CA THR A 179 7.21 13.87 -1.70
C THR A 179 5.91 14.25 -1.01
N ILE A 180 5.66 13.64 0.15
CA ILE A 180 4.53 13.90 1.04
C ILE A 180 5.09 14.12 2.45
N PRO A 181 4.77 15.23 3.14
CA PRO A 181 5.16 15.41 4.53
C PRO A 181 4.37 14.44 5.44
N VAL A 182 5.03 13.98 6.49
CA VAL A 182 4.46 13.13 7.54
C VAL A 182 4.55 13.88 8.85
N GLU A 183 3.48 14.58 9.19
CA GLU A 183 3.40 15.38 10.39
C GLU A 183 3.35 14.47 11.63
N PRO A 184 3.92 14.89 12.79
CA PRO A 184 3.84 14.14 14.02
C PRO A 184 2.39 13.77 14.37
N GLY A 185 2.14 12.48 14.59
CA GLY A 185 0.81 11.95 14.91
C GLY A 185 -0.18 11.90 13.74
N LEU A 186 0.27 12.06 12.50
CA LEU A 186 -0.58 11.83 11.34
C LEU A 186 -1.12 10.39 11.36
N PRO A 187 -2.44 10.17 11.30
CA PRO A 187 -2.99 8.81 11.24
C PRO A 187 -2.61 8.10 9.93
N GLY A 188 -2.36 6.78 10.02
CA GLY A 188 -1.90 6.00 8.87
C GLY A 188 -2.89 5.92 7.72
N ASP A 189 -4.19 5.87 8.01
CA ASP A 189 -5.24 5.89 6.99
C ASP A 189 -5.35 7.23 6.25
N VAL A 190 -4.96 8.35 6.91
CA VAL A 190 -4.85 9.67 6.28
C VAL A 190 -3.63 9.70 5.37
N LEU A 191 -2.48 9.16 5.82
CA LEU A 191 -1.29 9.04 4.98
C LEU A 191 -1.54 8.13 3.78
N GLU A 192 -2.20 6.98 3.98
CA GLU A 192 -2.61 6.08 2.89
C GLU A 192 -3.48 6.79 1.85
N ALA A 193 -4.45 7.61 2.31
CA ALA A 193 -5.29 8.39 1.41
C ALA A 193 -4.48 9.39 0.57
N ARG A 194 -3.58 10.16 1.21
CA ARG A 194 -2.67 11.09 0.52
C ARG A 194 -1.79 10.37 -0.51
N CYS A 195 -1.25 9.20 -0.14
CA CYS A 195 -0.45 8.38 -1.06
C CYS A 195 -1.27 7.87 -2.25
N ALA A 196 -2.53 7.46 -2.02
CA ALA A 196 -3.41 7.01 -3.09
C ALA A 196 -3.73 8.13 -4.09
N GLU A 197 -4.01 9.35 -3.61
CA GLU A 197 -4.28 10.53 -4.44
C GLU A 197 -3.05 10.95 -5.26
N VAL A 198 -1.89 11.06 -4.60
CA VAL A 198 -0.63 11.40 -5.29
C VAL A 198 -0.25 10.31 -6.29
N GLY A 199 -0.45 9.04 -5.93
CA GLY A 199 -0.21 7.90 -6.81
C GLY A 199 -1.10 7.89 -8.04
N ALA A 200 -2.36 8.29 -7.88
CA ALA A 200 -3.32 8.44 -8.97
C ALA A 200 -2.88 9.52 -9.98
N ASP A 201 -2.52 10.70 -9.48
CA ASP A 201 -2.01 11.81 -10.31
C ASP A 201 -0.77 11.39 -11.11
N LEU A 202 0.20 10.77 -10.42
CA LEU A 202 1.45 10.33 -11.04
C LEU A 202 1.21 9.23 -12.07
N LEU A 203 0.32 8.26 -11.78
CA LEU A 203 0.02 7.16 -12.69
C LEU A 203 -0.64 7.67 -13.97
N VAL A 204 -1.61 8.59 -13.90
CA VAL A 204 -2.23 9.19 -15.07
C VAL A 204 -1.19 9.90 -15.93
N GLN A 205 -0.29 10.68 -15.32
CA GLN A 205 0.80 11.37 -16.05
C GLN A 205 1.73 10.36 -16.74
N VAL A 206 2.11 9.27 -16.04
CA VAL A 206 3.02 8.25 -16.57
C VAL A 206 2.36 7.47 -17.71
N VAL A 207 1.08 7.11 -17.61
CA VAL A 207 0.35 6.44 -18.70
C VAL A 207 0.22 7.37 -19.92
N ALA A 208 -0.04 8.66 -19.72
CA ALA A 208 -0.07 9.63 -20.82
C ALA A 208 1.30 9.76 -21.51
N GLN A 209 2.39 9.79 -20.76
CA GLN A 209 3.75 9.82 -21.32
C GLN A 209 4.08 8.52 -22.06
N ALA A 210 3.69 7.36 -21.53
CA ALA A 210 3.87 6.07 -22.18
C ALA A 210 3.13 6.02 -23.53
N ALA A 211 1.92 6.59 -23.58
CA ALA A 211 1.09 6.65 -24.79
C ALA A 211 1.81 7.26 -26.00
N ILE A 212 2.66 8.23 -25.76
CA ILE A 212 3.40 8.96 -26.81
C ILE A 212 4.90 8.59 -26.85
N GLY A 213 5.33 7.52 -26.17
CA GLY A 213 6.72 7.10 -26.12
C GLY A 213 7.66 8.10 -25.40
N ALA A 214 7.12 8.93 -24.50
CA ALA A 214 7.85 10.01 -23.85
C ALA A 214 8.27 9.67 -22.41
N LEU A 215 8.25 8.41 -21.99
CA LEU A 215 8.80 8.01 -20.70
C LEU A 215 10.28 8.42 -20.59
N ARG A 216 10.65 8.94 -19.44
CA ARG A 216 12.04 9.33 -19.11
C ARG A 216 12.43 8.71 -17.76
N PRO A 217 12.63 7.37 -17.74
CA PRO A 217 13.06 6.68 -16.54
C PRO A 217 14.48 7.11 -16.14
N ARG A 218 14.73 7.18 -14.85
CA ARG A 218 16.05 7.45 -14.27
C ARG A 218 16.41 6.34 -13.29
N PRO A 219 17.66 5.85 -13.26
CA PRO A 219 18.09 4.85 -12.30
C PRO A 219 17.82 5.31 -10.87
N GLN A 220 17.45 4.36 -10.00
CA GLN A 220 17.36 4.65 -8.58
C GLN A 220 18.76 4.89 -8.00
N PRO A 221 18.94 5.88 -7.10
CA PRO A 221 20.18 6.02 -6.35
C PRO A 221 20.49 4.75 -5.54
N THR A 222 21.76 4.44 -5.37
CA THR A 222 22.19 3.34 -4.49
C THR A 222 22.24 3.80 -3.02
N THR A 223 22.56 5.08 -2.81
CA THR A 223 22.61 5.68 -1.46
C THR A 223 21.21 5.79 -0.87
N GLY A 224 21.05 5.35 0.38
CA GLY A 224 19.79 5.37 1.11
C GLY A 224 18.79 4.28 0.67
N ALA A 225 19.22 3.33 -0.17
CA ALA A 225 18.37 2.22 -0.54
C ALA A 225 18.14 1.27 0.64
N SER A 226 16.90 0.93 0.88
CA SER A 226 16.50 -0.07 1.88
C SER A 226 15.48 -1.04 1.29
N TYR A 227 15.37 -2.21 1.90
CA TYR A 227 14.35 -3.21 1.61
C TYR A 227 13.87 -3.79 2.93
N GLU A 228 12.59 -3.65 3.20
CA GLU A 228 11.97 -4.18 4.40
C GLU A 228 10.90 -5.23 4.00
N GLY A 229 10.83 -6.31 4.79
CA GLY A 229 9.83 -7.36 4.66
C GLY A 229 8.47 -6.95 5.20
N TRP A 230 7.59 -7.94 5.33
CA TRP A 230 6.38 -7.77 6.13
C TRP A 230 6.77 -7.51 7.58
N PRO A 231 6.08 -6.58 8.29
CA PRO A 231 6.32 -6.38 9.71
C PRO A 231 6.12 -7.66 10.52
N GLU A 232 7.07 -7.93 11.41
CA GLU A 232 7.03 -9.02 12.38
C GLU A 232 6.58 -8.50 13.76
N ASP A 233 6.31 -9.41 14.70
CA ASP A 233 5.81 -9.03 16.04
C ASP A 233 6.75 -8.06 16.77
N ASP A 234 8.06 -8.23 16.64
CA ASP A 234 9.07 -7.35 17.26
C ASP A 234 9.09 -5.95 16.66
N ASP A 235 8.67 -5.81 15.40
CA ASP A 235 8.56 -4.49 14.77
C ASP A 235 7.42 -3.67 15.34
N LEU A 236 6.41 -4.31 15.94
CA LEU A 236 5.25 -3.66 16.57
C LEU A 236 5.54 -3.16 17.98
N LYS A 237 6.68 -3.55 18.56
CA LYS A 237 7.08 -3.18 19.91
C LYS A 237 7.42 -1.69 20.02
N ILE A 238 6.84 -1.03 21.00
CA ILE A 238 7.25 0.30 21.43
C ILE A 238 8.43 0.13 22.39
N ASP A 239 9.56 0.76 22.04
CA ASP A 239 10.75 0.76 22.84
C ASP A 239 10.60 1.78 23.99
N PRO A 240 10.85 1.42 25.27
CA PRO A 240 10.80 2.37 26.38
C PRO A 240 11.80 3.52 26.26
N GLU A 241 12.88 3.34 25.50
CA GLU A 241 13.87 4.40 25.21
C GLU A 241 13.39 5.42 24.16
N TRP A 242 12.25 5.21 23.54
CA TRP A 242 11.69 6.20 22.63
C TRP A 242 11.13 7.41 23.39
N THR A 243 11.15 8.57 22.74
CA THR A 243 10.39 9.72 23.22
C THR A 243 8.89 9.43 23.16
N CYS A 244 8.12 10.01 24.05
CA CYS A 244 6.67 9.86 24.08
C CYS A 244 6.01 10.35 22.77
N THR A 245 6.56 11.40 22.15
CA THR A 245 6.12 11.88 20.83
C THR A 245 6.36 10.84 19.73
N ARG A 246 7.52 10.15 19.74
CA ARG A 246 7.83 9.11 18.77
C ARG A 246 6.89 7.91 18.92
N ALA A 247 6.68 7.45 20.14
CA ALA A 247 5.79 6.32 20.42
C ALA A 247 4.33 6.64 20.03
N TRP A 248 3.89 7.85 20.34
CA TRP A 248 2.56 8.33 19.94
C TRP A 248 2.41 8.40 18.42
N HIS A 249 3.41 8.97 17.72
CA HIS A 249 3.43 9.03 16.28
C HIS A 249 3.35 7.63 15.64
N PHE A 250 4.18 6.71 16.13
CA PHE A 250 4.19 5.33 15.67
C PHE A 250 2.84 4.64 15.89
N ALA A 251 2.36 4.60 17.13
CA ALA A 251 1.10 3.92 17.46
C ALA A 251 -0.10 4.52 16.69
N ARG A 252 -0.18 5.87 16.64
CA ARG A 252 -1.25 6.56 15.91
C ARG A 252 -1.18 6.31 14.39
N GLY A 253 0.02 6.11 13.88
CA GLY A 253 0.23 5.79 12.47
C GLY A 253 -0.20 4.37 12.12
N ILE A 254 0.24 3.37 12.88
CA ILE A 254 0.06 1.97 12.47
C ILE A 254 -1.30 1.38 12.87
N LEU A 255 -1.95 1.88 13.93
CA LEU A 255 -3.27 1.39 14.37
C LEU A 255 -4.34 1.45 13.25
N PRO A 256 -4.51 2.56 12.51
CA PRO A 256 -5.47 2.62 11.41
C PRO A 256 -5.09 1.74 10.21
N LEU A 257 -3.80 1.38 10.07
CA LEU A 257 -3.32 0.44 9.04
C LEU A 257 -3.61 -1.03 9.40
N GLY A 258 -4.09 -1.29 10.62
CA GLY A 258 -4.49 -2.62 11.07
C GLY A 258 -3.46 -3.33 11.94
N TYR A 259 -2.38 -2.66 12.31
CA TYR A 259 -1.36 -3.19 13.22
C TYR A 259 -1.67 -2.85 14.66
N GLN A 260 -1.29 -3.74 15.58
CA GLN A 260 -1.47 -3.55 17.02
C GLN A 260 -0.11 -3.39 17.70
N PRO A 261 0.32 -2.14 18.02
CA PRO A 261 1.54 -1.94 18.77
C PRO A 261 1.41 -2.50 20.17
N TRP A 262 2.53 -2.94 20.72
CA TRP A 262 2.59 -3.48 22.06
C TRP A 262 3.79 -2.92 22.85
N PHE A 263 3.70 -3.04 24.17
CA PHE A 263 4.69 -2.59 25.14
C PHE A 263 4.87 -3.65 26.24
N THR A 264 6.03 -3.69 26.85
CA THR A 264 6.29 -4.57 28.01
C THR A 264 6.97 -3.82 29.14
N ASP A 265 6.56 -4.10 30.37
CA ASP A 265 7.22 -3.66 31.60
C ASP A 265 8.29 -4.66 32.07
N GLY A 266 8.61 -5.68 31.27
CA GLY A 266 9.53 -6.77 31.60
C GLY A 266 8.88 -7.93 32.34
N ARG A 267 7.65 -7.79 32.82
CA ARG A 267 6.86 -8.84 33.50
C ARG A 267 5.58 -9.17 32.74
N ARG A 268 4.96 -8.16 32.16
CA ARG A 268 3.67 -8.27 31.45
C ARG A 268 3.77 -7.60 30.10
N THR A 269 3.01 -8.10 29.15
CA THR A 269 2.86 -7.49 27.81
C THR A 269 1.51 -6.80 27.72
N PHE A 270 1.50 -5.62 27.14
CA PHE A 270 0.31 -4.78 26.96
C PHE A 270 0.12 -4.48 25.48
N ILE A 271 -1.06 -4.81 24.96
CA ILE A 271 -1.46 -4.50 23.59
C ILE A 271 -2.16 -3.14 23.63
N ILE A 272 -1.73 -2.22 22.78
CA ILE A 272 -2.28 -0.88 22.66
C ILE A 272 -3.37 -0.89 21.59
N SER A 273 -4.59 -0.55 21.98
CA SER A 273 -5.73 -0.46 21.06
C SER A 273 -6.03 0.96 20.61
N HIS A 274 -5.68 1.95 21.44
CA HIS A 274 -5.86 3.36 21.12
C HIS A 274 -4.85 4.21 21.87
N VAL A 275 -4.44 5.35 21.27
CA VAL A 275 -3.59 6.35 21.94
C VAL A 275 -4.34 7.67 22.03
N THR A 276 -4.42 8.21 23.25
CA THR A 276 -5.21 9.40 23.54
C THR A 276 -4.39 10.67 23.62
N GLY A 277 -3.08 10.55 23.90
CA GLY A 277 -2.20 11.71 23.97
C GLY A 277 -0.82 11.40 24.52
N VAL A 278 -0.05 12.46 24.69
CA VAL A 278 1.27 12.44 25.32
C VAL A 278 1.37 13.54 26.35
N ARG A 279 2.11 13.30 27.42
CA ARG A 279 2.40 14.28 28.47
C ARG A 279 3.90 14.28 28.78
N PRO A 280 4.53 15.44 28.81
CA PRO A 280 5.93 15.53 29.24
C PRO A 280 6.05 15.23 30.72
N GLY A 281 7.19 14.67 31.13
CA GLY A 281 7.52 14.42 32.53
C GLY A 281 7.80 12.96 32.81
N ILE A 282 8.64 12.73 33.81
CA ILE A 282 8.99 11.39 34.29
C ILE A 282 8.18 11.15 35.56
N PHE A 283 7.46 10.04 35.58
CA PHE A 283 6.73 9.60 36.78
C PHE A 283 7.59 8.60 37.56
N VAL A 284 7.64 8.77 38.85
CA VAL A 284 8.30 7.81 39.74
C VAL A 284 7.31 6.69 40.01
N GLY A 285 7.66 5.46 39.61
CA GLY A 285 6.80 4.30 39.86
C GLY A 285 6.92 3.23 38.78
N GLU A 286 5.86 2.47 38.60
CA GLU A 286 5.79 1.41 37.57
C GLU A 286 5.78 2.03 36.16
N LEU A 287 6.41 1.34 35.17
CA LEU A 287 6.44 1.76 33.77
C LEU A 287 5.04 1.87 33.14
N VAL A 288 4.06 1.11 33.69
CA VAL A 288 2.67 1.16 33.25
C VAL A 288 1.78 1.44 34.44
N GLN A 289 1.12 2.61 34.47
CA GLN A 289 0.17 2.99 35.50
C GLN A 289 -1.25 2.89 34.94
N ARG A 290 -2.06 2.00 35.52
CA ARG A 290 -3.46 1.85 35.12
C ARG A 290 -4.34 2.88 35.83
N GLY A 291 -5.25 3.47 35.06
CA GLY A 291 -6.27 4.39 35.52
C GLY A 291 -7.66 3.99 35.03
N PRO A 292 -8.72 4.69 35.48
CA PRO A 292 -10.11 4.36 35.13
C PRO A 292 -10.44 4.56 33.64
N ARG A 293 -9.58 5.23 32.88
CA ARG A 293 -9.78 5.56 31.45
C ARG A 293 -8.66 5.07 30.54
N GLY A 294 -7.85 4.10 30.99
CA GLY A 294 -6.72 3.58 30.22
C GLY A 294 -5.46 3.43 31.05
N ALA A 295 -4.31 3.53 30.41
CA ALA A 295 -3.02 3.43 31.05
C ALA A 295 -2.08 4.56 30.63
N ALA A 296 -1.17 4.90 31.50
CA ALA A 296 -0.04 5.80 31.27
C ALA A 296 1.23 4.95 31.16
N ILE A 297 1.86 4.98 30.00
CA ILE A 297 3.09 4.23 29.70
C ILE A 297 4.26 5.21 29.77
N GLN A 298 5.20 4.98 30.71
CA GLN A 298 6.40 5.79 30.87
C GLN A 298 7.39 5.48 29.76
N LEU A 299 7.89 6.52 29.13
CA LEU A 299 8.91 6.51 28.07
C LEU A 299 10.06 7.45 28.46
N ALA A 300 11.08 7.59 27.60
CA ALA A 300 12.31 8.29 27.93
C ALA A 300 12.14 9.75 28.41
N ASP A 301 11.17 10.49 27.86
CA ASP A 301 10.98 11.93 28.14
C ASP A 301 9.56 12.30 28.58
N GLY A 302 8.68 11.31 28.77
CA GLY A 302 7.28 11.58 29.07
C GLY A 302 6.42 10.34 29.11
N VAL A 303 5.14 10.55 29.04
CA VAL A 303 4.13 9.49 29.13
C VAL A 303 3.28 9.44 27.88
N LEU A 304 3.02 8.23 27.42
CA LEU A 304 2.01 7.91 26.40
C LEU A 304 0.72 7.49 27.12
N ASP A 305 -0.35 8.23 26.93
CA ASP A 305 -1.67 7.85 27.42
C ASP A 305 -2.35 6.95 26.38
N ALA A 306 -2.76 5.74 26.78
CA ALA A 306 -3.27 4.72 25.90
C ALA A 306 -4.37 3.86 26.52
N GLU A 307 -5.25 3.33 25.69
CA GLU A 307 -6.11 2.20 26.03
C GLU A 307 -5.33 0.91 25.77
N ILE A 308 -5.26 0.06 26.78
CA ILE A 308 -4.47 -1.18 26.72
C ILE A 308 -5.30 -2.40 27.15
N THR A 309 -4.93 -3.55 26.63
CA THR A 309 -5.33 -4.86 27.13
C THR A 309 -4.10 -5.66 27.52
N GLU A 310 -4.19 -6.46 28.58
CA GLU A 310 -3.13 -7.37 28.97
C GLU A 310 -3.07 -8.52 27.96
N GLY A 311 -1.95 -8.71 27.30
CA GLY A 311 -1.69 -9.88 26.47
C GLY A 311 -1.53 -11.11 27.36
N GLY A 312 -2.05 -12.26 26.92
CA GLY A 312 -1.75 -13.53 27.60
C GLY A 312 -0.24 -13.83 27.56
N ASN A 313 0.23 -14.59 28.54
CA ASN A 313 1.64 -14.96 28.73
C ASN A 313 2.24 -15.86 27.61
N ASP A 314 1.57 -16.02 26.47
CA ASP A 314 1.93 -16.95 25.38
C ASP A 314 2.50 -16.21 24.14
N ARG A 315 3.45 -15.29 24.36
CA ARG A 315 4.27 -14.73 23.27
C ARG A 315 5.75 -14.79 23.61
#